data_acbe1d7b35397c82a8da962b6690d4b5
#
_entry.id   acbe1d7b35397c82a8da962b6690d4b5
#
_cell.length_a   1.000
_cell.length_b   1.000
_cell.length_c   1.000
_cell.angle_alpha   90.00
_cell.angle_beta   90.00
_cell.angle_gamma   90.00
#
_symmetry.space_group_name_H-M   'P 1'
#
loop_
_entity.id
_entity.type
_entity.pdbx_description
1 polymer ?
#
loop_
_entity_poly.entity_id
_entity_poly.type
_entity_poly.pdbx_seq_one_letter_code
_entity_poly.pdbx_strand_id
1 'polypeptide(L)'
;MTDIIRVVILSFVEGLTEFIPVSSTGHLIIVNEFVKLKPENFANIFNIIIQLGAIMAVVVLYFHKLNPFSKDEKHKKETLNIWKKVIIGALPAAVLGLLFDDIIDAHLMNAKVVATMKIGRAHV
;
A
#
# COMPACT_ATOMS: atom_id res chain seq x y z
N MET A 1 18.59 4.09 -18.75
CA MET A 1 18.13 2.97 -17.91
C MET A 1 17.00 2.27 -18.65
N THR A 2 17.10 0.98 -18.83
CA THR A 2 16.04 0.21 -19.52
C THR A 2 14.79 0.12 -18.64
N ASP A 3 13.61 0.02 -19.24
CA ASP A 3 12.34 -0.05 -18.47
C ASP A 3 12.29 -1.27 -17.55
N ILE A 4 12.96 -2.35 -17.93
CA ILE A 4 13.11 -3.55 -17.07
C ILE A 4 13.80 -3.21 -15.74
N ILE A 5 14.90 -2.44 -15.78
CA ILE A 5 15.60 -2.04 -14.56
C ILE A 5 14.73 -1.14 -13.69
N ARG A 6 13.98 -0.21 -14.31
CA ARG A 6 13.03 0.66 -13.60
C ARG A 6 11.95 -0.14 -12.88
N VAL A 7 11.35 -1.10 -13.59
CA VAL A 7 10.34 -2.01 -13.04
C VAL A 7 10.91 -2.82 -11.87
N VAL A 8 12.12 -3.36 -12.00
CA VAL A 8 12.78 -4.14 -10.92
C VAL A 8 13.03 -3.26 -9.68
N ILE A 9 13.53 -2.03 -9.87
CA ILE A 9 13.77 -1.10 -8.75
C ILE A 9 12.47 -0.78 -8.02
N LEU A 10 11.41 -0.40 -8.74
CA LEU A 10 10.13 -0.07 -8.15
C LEU A 10 9.50 -1.27 -7.42
N SER A 11 9.56 -2.46 -8.01
CA SER A 11 9.06 -3.69 -7.37
C SER A 11 9.84 -4.04 -6.10
N PHE A 12 11.14 -3.82 -6.09
CA PHE A 12 11.98 -4.06 -4.92
C PHE A 12 11.67 -3.07 -3.80
N VAL A 13 11.52 -1.80 -4.13
CA VAL A 13 11.12 -0.75 -3.17
C VAL A 13 9.76 -1.07 -2.57
N GLU A 14 8.77 -1.45 -3.40
CA GLU A 14 7.44 -1.84 -2.94
C GLU A 14 7.52 -3.04 -1.99
N GLY A 15 8.18 -4.12 -2.41
CA GLY A 15 8.30 -5.33 -1.60
C GLY A 15 8.97 -5.10 -0.24
N LEU A 16 9.92 -4.16 -0.15
CA LEU A 16 10.53 -3.79 1.12
C LEU A 16 9.64 -2.89 1.97
N THR A 17 9.03 -1.87 1.35
CA THR A 17 8.34 -0.80 2.09
C THR A 17 6.91 -1.16 2.47
N GLU A 18 6.30 -2.14 1.82
CA GLU A 18 4.95 -2.62 2.17
C GLU A 18 4.92 -3.27 3.55
N PHE A 19 6.01 -3.97 3.93
CA PHE A 19 6.10 -4.61 5.24
C PHE A 19 6.59 -3.70 6.37
N ILE A 20 7.03 -2.50 6.03
CA ILE A 20 7.45 -1.49 7.00
C ILE A 20 6.34 -0.43 7.10
N PRO A 21 5.86 -0.04 8.30
CA PRO A 21 4.72 0.88 8.44
C PRO A 21 5.10 2.34 8.15
N VAL A 22 5.60 2.60 6.94
CA VAL A 22 6.10 3.92 6.49
C VAL A 22 5.49 4.39 5.17
N SER A 23 4.36 3.83 4.76
CA SER A 23 3.70 4.12 3.48
C SER A 23 4.55 3.73 2.23
N SER A 24 4.28 2.56 1.69
CA SER A 24 4.90 2.08 0.43
C SER A 24 4.57 3.00 -0.74
N THR A 25 3.30 3.42 -0.88
CA THR A 25 2.85 4.36 -1.90
C THR A 25 3.67 5.65 -1.89
N GLY A 26 3.93 6.22 -0.70
CA GLY A 26 4.75 7.41 -0.57
C GLY A 26 6.21 7.18 -1.00
N HIS A 27 6.77 5.99 -0.79
CA HIS A 27 8.11 5.64 -1.30
C HIS A 27 8.10 5.51 -2.83
N LEU A 28 7.10 4.84 -3.39
CA LEU A 28 6.96 4.71 -4.84
C LEU A 28 6.85 6.06 -5.54
N ILE A 29 6.08 7.01 -5.00
CA ILE A 29 5.95 8.36 -5.55
C ILE A 29 7.33 9.04 -5.61
N ILE A 30 8.08 9.00 -4.51
CA ILE A 30 9.41 9.62 -4.44
C ILE A 30 10.39 8.93 -5.39
N VAL A 31 10.44 7.60 -5.38
CA VAL A 31 11.39 6.84 -6.23
C VAL A 31 11.03 7.00 -7.70
N ASN A 32 9.74 7.06 -8.05
CA ASN A 32 9.30 7.25 -9.43
C ASN A 32 9.69 8.61 -10.00
N GLU A 33 9.87 9.63 -9.16
CA GLU A 33 10.40 10.94 -9.59
C GLU A 33 11.83 10.83 -10.15
N PHE A 34 12.63 9.92 -9.61
CA PHE A 34 14.00 9.66 -10.07
C PHE A 34 14.06 8.63 -11.20
N VAL A 35 13.28 7.57 -11.08
CA VAL A 35 13.27 6.44 -12.02
C VAL A 35 12.50 6.78 -13.30
N LYS A 36 11.43 7.59 -13.19
CA LYS A 36 10.61 8.11 -14.30
C LYS A 36 10.12 7.03 -15.26
N LEU A 37 9.35 6.10 -14.73
CA LEU A 37 8.69 5.08 -15.53
C LEU A 37 7.63 5.75 -16.44
N LYS A 38 7.74 5.53 -17.74
CA LYS A 38 6.85 6.13 -18.74
C LYS A 38 6.20 5.05 -19.61
N PRO A 39 5.00 5.29 -20.16
CA PRO A 39 4.15 6.47 -19.93
C PRO A 39 3.53 6.49 -18.51
N GLU A 40 3.08 7.65 -18.04
CA GLU A 40 2.54 7.82 -16.68
C GLU A 40 1.36 6.88 -16.38
N ASN A 41 0.47 6.67 -17.35
CA ASN A 41 -0.63 5.72 -17.21
C ASN A 41 -0.13 4.28 -16.93
N PHE A 42 0.95 3.88 -17.59
CA PHE A 42 1.57 2.58 -17.33
C PHE A 42 2.20 2.53 -15.93
N ALA A 43 2.88 3.59 -15.51
CA ALA A 43 3.46 3.68 -14.18
C ALA A 43 2.39 3.56 -13.08
N ASN A 44 1.26 4.24 -13.23
CA ASN A 44 0.16 4.17 -12.28
C ASN A 44 -0.45 2.76 -12.18
N ILE A 45 -0.76 2.15 -13.33
CA ILE A 45 -1.28 0.77 -13.36
C ILE A 45 -0.25 -0.21 -12.78
N PHE A 46 1.01 -0.06 -13.14
CA PHE A 46 2.09 -0.90 -12.64
C PHE A 46 2.22 -0.80 -11.11
N ASN A 47 2.19 0.41 -10.55
CA ASN A 47 2.24 0.61 -9.10
C ASN A 47 1.08 -0.10 -8.39
N ILE A 48 -0.13 -0.02 -8.92
CA ILE A 48 -1.30 -0.73 -8.36
C ILE A 48 -1.10 -2.25 -8.40
N ILE A 49 -0.56 -2.77 -9.49
CA ILE A 49 -0.34 -4.21 -9.64
C ILE A 49 0.71 -4.73 -8.65
N ILE A 50 1.83 -4.03 -8.47
CA ILE A 50 2.86 -4.47 -7.51
C ILE A 50 2.40 -4.37 -6.06
N GLN A 51 1.61 -3.36 -5.71
CA GLN A 51 0.95 -3.24 -4.40
C GLN A 51 0.01 -4.42 -4.16
N LEU A 52 -0.83 -4.74 -5.15
CA LEU A 52 -1.72 -5.90 -5.07
C LEU A 52 -0.92 -7.20 -4.88
N GLY A 53 0.20 -7.36 -5.59
CA GLY A 53 1.10 -8.50 -5.43
C GLY A 53 1.67 -8.63 -4.02
N ALA A 54 2.10 -7.52 -3.41
CA ALA A 54 2.59 -7.49 -2.04
C ALA A 54 1.49 -7.84 -1.03
N ILE A 55 0.28 -7.31 -1.20
CA ILE A 55 -0.89 -7.64 -0.36
C ILE A 55 -1.24 -9.13 -0.49
N MET A 56 -1.24 -9.68 -1.70
CA MET A 56 -1.50 -11.11 -1.92
C MET A 56 -0.45 -12.01 -1.26
N ALA A 57 0.82 -11.59 -1.19
CA ALA A 57 1.85 -12.31 -0.45
C ALA A 57 1.51 -12.40 1.05
N VAL A 58 1.00 -11.33 1.65
CA VAL A 58 0.54 -11.33 3.06
C VAL A 58 -0.64 -12.29 3.23
N VAL A 59 -1.62 -12.26 2.32
CA VAL A 59 -2.77 -13.18 2.36
C VAL A 59 -2.33 -14.64 2.32
N VAL A 60 -1.35 -14.98 1.47
CA VAL A 60 -0.82 -16.34 1.36
C VAL A 60 -0.07 -16.74 2.63
N LEU A 61 0.81 -15.89 3.14
CA LEU A 61 1.62 -16.17 4.33
C LEU A 61 0.76 -16.34 5.60
N TYR A 62 -0.29 -15.54 5.72
CA TYR A 62 -1.16 -15.55 6.90
C TYR A 62 -2.51 -16.23 6.62
N PHE A 63 -2.59 -17.03 5.56
CA PHE A 63 -3.84 -17.67 5.16
C PHE A 63 -4.53 -18.41 6.31
N HIS A 64 -3.77 -19.16 7.11
CA HIS A 64 -4.33 -19.87 8.27
C HIS A 64 -4.96 -18.95 9.31
N LYS A 65 -4.36 -17.78 9.57
CA LYS A 65 -4.89 -16.80 10.53
C LYS A 65 -6.07 -16.00 9.99
N LEU A 66 -6.13 -15.82 8.67
CA LEU A 66 -7.15 -15.01 8.01
C LEU A 66 -8.37 -15.84 7.57
N ASN A 67 -8.25 -17.16 7.54
CA ASN A 67 -9.32 -18.04 7.08
C ASN A 67 -10.45 -18.18 8.13
N PRO A 68 -11.65 -17.61 7.89
CA PRO A 68 -12.77 -17.69 8.83
C PRO A 68 -13.50 -19.03 8.77
N PHE A 69 -13.17 -19.92 7.82
CA PHE A 69 -13.84 -21.20 7.58
C PHE A 69 -13.15 -22.37 8.32
N SER A 70 -12.31 -22.08 9.30
CA SER A 70 -11.69 -23.13 10.12
C SER A 70 -12.75 -23.95 10.87
N LYS A 71 -12.51 -25.26 11.01
CA LYS A 71 -13.35 -26.16 11.80
C LYS A 71 -13.21 -25.95 13.31
N ASP A 72 -12.17 -25.28 13.74
CA ASP A 72 -11.93 -24.96 15.14
C ASP A 72 -12.69 -23.70 15.53
N GLU A 73 -13.67 -23.84 16.40
CA GLU A 73 -14.53 -22.77 16.91
C GLU A 73 -13.75 -21.63 17.58
N LYS A 74 -12.66 -21.93 18.27
CA LYS A 74 -11.82 -20.91 18.92
C LYS A 74 -11.09 -20.09 17.89
N HIS A 75 -10.46 -20.75 16.92
CA HIS A 75 -9.75 -20.10 15.82
C HIS A 75 -10.69 -19.24 14.97
N LYS A 76 -11.89 -19.74 14.68
CA LYS A 76 -12.94 -19.00 13.95
C LYS A 76 -13.34 -17.71 14.66
N LYS A 77 -13.54 -17.75 15.99
CA LYS A 77 -13.88 -16.55 16.78
C LYS A 77 -12.74 -15.52 16.78
N GLU A 78 -11.50 -15.97 16.92
CA GLU A 78 -10.32 -15.10 16.86
C GLU A 78 -10.20 -14.43 15.48
N THR A 79 -10.34 -15.20 14.41
CA THR A 79 -10.29 -14.69 13.02
C THR A 79 -11.40 -13.68 12.75
N LEU A 80 -12.63 -13.97 13.14
CA LEU A 80 -13.76 -13.04 12.99
C LEU A 80 -13.55 -11.75 13.79
N ASN A 81 -12.92 -11.83 14.95
CA ASN A 81 -12.59 -10.65 15.74
C ASN A 81 -11.50 -9.79 15.06
N ILE A 82 -10.53 -10.41 14.41
CA ILE A 82 -9.54 -9.72 13.57
C ILE A 82 -10.25 -8.99 12.42
N TRP A 83 -11.12 -9.67 11.69
CA TRP A 83 -11.86 -9.07 10.57
C TRP A 83 -12.73 -7.90 11.01
N LYS A 84 -13.44 -8.01 12.15
CA LYS A 84 -14.19 -6.89 12.72
C LYS A 84 -13.32 -5.67 12.99
N LYS A 85 -12.14 -5.87 13.59
CA LYS A 85 -11.21 -4.78 13.88
C LYS A 85 -10.67 -4.15 12.60
N VAL A 86 -10.36 -4.95 11.58
CA VAL A 86 -9.89 -4.47 10.27
C VAL A 86 -10.97 -3.63 9.60
N ILE A 87 -12.21 -4.11 9.55
CA ILE A 87 -13.33 -3.38 8.94
C ILE A 87 -13.57 -2.05 9.66
N ILE A 88 -13.66 -2.07 10.99
CA ILE A 88 -13.88 -0.86 11.79
C ILE A 88 -12.72 0.15 11.59
N GLY A 89 -11.49 -0.33 11.56
CA GLY A 89 -10.32 0.53 11.36
C GLY A 89 -10.18 1.08 9.94
N ALA A 90 -10.61 0.32 8.93
CA ALA A 90 -10.55 0.73 7.53
C ALA A 90 -11.71 1.65 7.11
N LEU A 91 -12.85 1.57 7.80
CA LEU A 91 -14.09 2.28 7.44
C LEU A 91 -13.91 3.81 7.36
N PRO A 92 -13.30 4.49 8.35
CA PRO A 92 -13.07 5.94 8.26
C PRO A 92 -12.20 6.32 7.06
N ALA A 93 -11.11 5.57 6.82
CA ALA A 93 -10.22 5.82 5.70
C ALA A 93 -10.92 5.58 4.35
N ALA A 94 -11.75 4.55 4.23
CA ALA A 94 -12.51 4.27 3.03
C ALA A 94 -13.55 5.38 2.75
N VAL A 95 -14.27 5.84 3.77
CA VAL A 95 -15.25 6.93 3.63
C VAL A 95 -14.55 8.23 3.20
N LEU A 96 -13.46 8.61 3.87
CA LEU A 96 -12.71 9.81 3.54
C LEU A 96 -12.06 9.70 2.15
N GLY A 97 -11.51 8.54 1.79
CA GLY A 97 -10.95 8.30 0.47
C GLY A 97 -11.99 8.50 -0.63
N LEU A 98 -13.15 7.87 -0.53
CA LEU A 98 -14.21 8.00 -1.52
C LEU A 98 -14.80 9.41 -1.65
N LEU A 99 -14.85 10.16 -0.54
CA LEU A 99 -15.41 11.52 -0.55
C LEU A 99 -14.43 12.58 -1.05
N PHE A 100 -13.13 12.36 -0.83
CA PHE A 100 -12.09 13.36 -1.07
C PHE A 100 -11.00 12.90 -2.05
N ASP A 101 -11.24 11.82 -2.81
CA ASP A 101 -10.27 11.21 -3.71
C ASP A 101 -9.62 12.23 -4.66
N ASP A 102 -10.44 13.00 -5.38
CA ASP A 102 -9.97 14.03 -6.31
C ASP A 102 -9.13 15.13 -5.64
N ILE A 103 -9.50 15.50 -4.40
CA ILE A 103 -8.79 16.54 -3.63
C ILE A 103 -7.47 16.00 -3.10
N ILE A 104 -7.46 14.76 -2.65
CA ILE A 104 -6.28 14.07 -2.14
C ILE A 104 -5.25 13.91 -3.26
N ASP A 105 -5.67 13.44 -4.44
CA ASP A 105 -4.79 13.25 -5.60
C ASP A 105 -4.22 14.58 -6.09
N ALA A 106 -5.05 15.59 -6.21
CA ALA A 106 -4.62 16.90 -6.72
C ALA A 106 -3.64 17.63 -5.79
N HIS A 107 -3.78 17.48 -4.47
CA HIS A 107 -3.04 18.31 -3.49
C HIS A 107 -2.02 17.53 -2.67
N LEU A 108 -2.21 16.24 -2.44
CA LEU A 108 -1.40 15.46 -1.51
C LEU A 108 -0.49 14.43 -2.17
N MET A 109 -0.85 13.92 -3.34
CA MET A 109 -0.11 12.84 -4.02
C MET A 109 1.00 13.34 -4.94
N ASN A 110 1.80 14.31 -4.49
CA ASN A 110 3.00 14.70 -5.22
C ASN A 110 4.27 14.46 -4.39
N ALA A 111 5.39 14.27 -5.07
CA ALA A 111 6.66 13.89 -4.43
C ALA A 111 7.11 14.89 -3.36
N LYS A 112 6.90 16.19 -3.57
CA LYS A 112 7.30 17.25 -2.61
C LYS A 112 6.49 17.18 -1.32
N VAL A 113 5.16 17.05 -1.41
CA VAL A 113 4.26 16.95 -0.26
C VAL A 113 4.53 15.67 0.51
N VAL A 114 4.67 14.54 -0.17
CA VAL A 114 4.97 13.25 0.45
C VAL A 114 6.31 13.28 1.17
N ALA A 115 7.35 13.84 0.56
CA ALA A 115 8.66 13.98 1.18
C ALA A 115 8.60 14.87 2.44
N THR A 116 7.91 16.00 2.38
CA THR A 116 7.73 16.91 3.52
C THR A 116 7.01 16.23 4.68
N MET A 117 5.94 15.49 4.41
CA MET A 117 5.19 14.74 5.43
C MET A 117 6.02 13.62 6.07
N LYS A 118 6.86 12.94 5.29
CA LYS A 118 7.77 11.90 5.83
C LYS A 118 8.83 12.51 6.75
N ILE A 119 9.40 13.65 6.38
CA ILE A 119 10.38 14.37 7.22
C ILE A 119 9.69 14.85 8.51
N GLY A 120 8.51 15.44 8.42
CA GLY A 120 7.73 15.89 9.58
C GLY A 120 7.48 14.78 10.59
N ARG A 121 7.18 13.56 10.14
CA ARG A 121 6.99 12.39 11.01
C ARG A 121 8.27 11.94 11.72
N ALA A 122 9.43 12.14 11.13
CA ALA A 122 10.72 11.78 11.74
C ALA A 122 11.08 12.69 12.92
N HIS A 123 10.40 13.83 13.09
CA HIS A 123 10.66 14.79 14.17
C HIS A 123 9.65 14.72 15.33
N VAL A 124 8.69 13.79 15.27
CA VAL A 124 7.72 13.50 16.34
C VAL A 124 8.06 12.18 17.00
#